data_50c3f049d213e303dfbb93ff07813c3e
#
_entry.id   50c3f049d213e303dfbb93ff07813c3e
#
_cell.length_a   1.000
_cell.length_b   1.000
_cell.length_c   1.000
_cell.angle_alpha   90.00
_cell.angle_beta   90.00
_cell.angle_gamma   90.00
#
_symmetry.space_group_name_H-M   'P 1'
#
loop_
_entity.id
_entity.type
_entity.pdbx_description
1 polymer ?
#
loop_
_entity_poly.entity_id
_entity_poly.type
_entity_poly.pdbx_seq_one_letter_code
_entity_poly.pdbx_strand_id
1 'polypeptide(L)'
;EPLDVDRVCLGHRGVWWAEVEVTGRIGHGSMPFLGVNAIRGMADFLALVETELMPRLAERRTRMPCVPDGARQATLNLNSIHGGLAEAVDEGLPAPVVADSCRLVLDRRWLVEEDREAVRAEVIELLDRMKARTAGLDYRVRDLMGFEPTMTEADAPLVATLDHWIHRVLDRPATHI
;
A
#
# COMPACT_ATOMS: atom_id res chain seq x y z
N GLU A 1 16.67 -3.68 -4.17
CA GLU A 1 18.02 -4.24 -3.96
C GLU A 1 18.68 -4.54 -5.30
N PRO A 2 19.98 -4.38 -5.44
CA PRO A 2 20.67 -4.77 -6.66
C PRO A 2 20.56 -6.29 -6.85
N LEU A 3 20.21 -6.70 -8.06
CA LEU A 3 20.17 -8.12 -8.40
C LEU A 3 21.61 -8.65 -8.53
N ASP A 4 21.81 -9.92 -8.09
CA ASP A 4 23.07 -10.60 -8.38
C ASP A 4 23.27 -10.78 -9.89
N VAL A 5 24.52 -10.94 -10.31
CA VAL A 5 24.91 -11.03 -11.72
C VAL A 5 24.36 -12.26 -12.45
N ASP A 6 23.86 -13.25 -11.72
CA ASP A 6 23.27 -14.49 -12.25
C ASP A 6 21.73 -14.51 -12.15
N ARG A 7 21.10 -13.35 -11.87
CA ARG A 7 19.64 -13.23 -11.78
C ARG A 7 19.07 -12.52 -13.00
N VAL A 8 18.06 -13.12 -13.58
CA VAL A 8 17.26 -12.54 -14.66
C VAL A 8 15.89 -12.16 -14.08
N CYS A 9 15.63 -10.84 -13.99
CA CYS A 9 14.33 -10.35 -13.57
C CYS A 9 13.34 -10.49 -14.73
N LEU A 10 12.32 -11.32 -14.55
CA LEU A 10 11.27 -11.53 -15.53
C LEU A 10 10.14 -10.48 -15.45
N GLY A 11 10.05 -9.77 -14.34
CA GLY A 11 9.03 -8.76 -14.17
C GLY A 11 8.99 -8.21 -12.75
N HIS A 12 7.98 -7.41 -12.48
CA HIS A 12 7.74 -6.86 -11.14
C HIS A 12 6.26 -6.70 -10.87
N ARG A 13 5.91 -6.71 -9.60
CA ARG A 13 4.56 -6.36 -9.14
C ARG A 13 4.25 -4.90 -9.41
N GLY A 14 2.98 -4.60 -9.64
CA GLY A 14 2.51 -3.23 -9.65
C GLY A 14 2.74 -2.55 -8.30
N VAL A 15 2.85 -1.24 -8.33
CA VAL A 15 3.05 -0.39 -7.14
C VAL A 15 2.00 0.69 -7.14
N TRP A 16 1.34 0.88 -6.02
CA TRP A 16 0.53 2.03 -5.74
C TRP A 16 0.83 2.55 -4.34
N TRP A 17 1.53 3.67 -4.28
CA TRP A 17 1.72 4.42 -3.05
C TRP A 17 0.70 5.54 -3.00
N ALA A 18 -0.02 5.60 -1.91
CA ALA A 18 -1.02 6.63 -1.70
C ALA A 18 -0.96 7.19 -0.28
N GLU A 19 -1.26 8.46 -0.18
CA GLU A 19 -1.56 9.11 1.08
C GLU A 19 -3.07 9.18 1.25
N VAL A 20 -3.55 8.65 2.36
CA VAL A 20 -4.93 8.78 2.82
C VAL A 20 -4.96 9.81 3.93
N GLU A 21 -5.71 10.87 3.76
CA GLU A 21 -5.99 11.86 4.79
C GLU A 21 -7.45 11.72 5.23
N VAL A 22 -7.65 11.46 6.51
CA VAL A 22 -8.97 11.52 7.16
C VAL A 22 -9.09 12.85 7.86
N THR A 23 -10.18 13.56 7.63
CA THR A 23 -10.48 14.85 8.24
C THR A 23 -11.73 14.76 9.10
N GLY A 24 -11.69 15.44 10.22
CA GLY A 24 -12.78 15.53 11.18
C GLY A 24 -13.12 16.96 11.53
N ARG A 25 -13.44 17.19 12.80
CA ARG A 25 -13.73 18.54 13.32
C ARG A 25 -13.09 18.73 14.68
N ILE A 26 -12.34 19.83 14.82
CA ILE A 26 -11.74 20.24 16.07
C ILE A 26 -12.79 20.41 17.17
N GLY A 27 -12.43 20.13 18.40
CA GLY A 27 -13.23 20.36 19.59
C GLY A 27 -12.33 20.40 20.81
N HIS A 28 -12.81 20.90 21.93
CA HIS A 28 -12.05 20.88 23.17
C HIS A 28 -11.94 19.44 23.71
N GLY A 29 -10.75 19.03 24.16
CA GLY A 29 -10.49 17.66 24.61
C GLY A 29 -11.35 17.19 25.79
N SER A 30 -11.80 18.11 26.65
CA SER A 30 -12.75 17.79 27.74
C SER A 30 -14.20 17.63 27.27
N MET A 31 -14.52 18.05 26.04
CA MET A 31 -15.83 17.97 25.41
C MET A 31 -15.76 17.30 24.03
N PRO A 32 -15.24 16.07 23.94
CA PRO A 32 -14.95 15.41 22.66
C PRO A 32 -16.21 15.18 21.81
N PHE A 33 -17.39 15.17 22.40
CA PHE A 33 -18.67 15.05 21.71
C PHE A 33 -19.02 16.28 20.84
N LEU A 34 -18.33 17.41 21.01
CA LEU A 34 -18.45 18.61 20.16
C LEU A 34 -17.53 18.57 18.93
N GLY A 35 -16.54 17.67 18.93
CA GLY A 35 -15.62 17.45 17.82
C GLY A 35 -15.96 16.19 17.03
N VAL A 36 -15.14 15.91 15.99
CA VAL A 36 -15.13 14.63 15.25
C VAL A 36 -13.68 14.21 15.10
N ASN A 37 -13.31 13.09 15.73
CA ASN A 37 -11.92 12.69 15.86
C ASN A 37 -11.45 11.92 14.63
N ALA A 38 -10.56 12.53 13.84
CA ALA A 38 -9.98 11.95 12.63
C ALA A 38 -9.10 10.72 12.92
N ILE A 39 -8.41 10.66 14.08
CA ILE A 39 -7.61 9.49 14.49
C ILE A 39 -8.53 8.28 14.72
N ARG A 40 -9.71 8.46 15.32
CA ARG A 40 -10.68 7.38 15.47
C ARG A 40 -11.22 6.91 14.13
N GLY A 41 -11.50 7.85 13.21
CA GLY A 41 -11.88 7.49 11.83
C GLY A 41 -10.81 6.67 11.13
N MET A 42 -9.55 7.07 11.24
CA MET A 42 -8.43 6.29 10.68
C MET A 42 -8.32 4.90 11.35
N ALA A 43 -8.53 4.79 12.66
CA ALA A 43 -8.52 3.50 13.35
C ALA A 43 -9.65 2.57 12.84
N ASP A 44 -10.85 3.11 12.58
CA ASP A 44 -11.95 2.35 11.98
C ASP A 44 -11.62 1.87 10.57
N PHE A 45 -10.98 2.71 9.75
CA PHE A 45 -10.48 2.31 8.43
C PHE A 45 -9.44 1.20 8.54
N LEU A 46 -8.45 1.33 9.41
CA LEU A 46 -7.43 0.31 9.63
C LEU A 46 -8.02 -1.01 10.10
N ALA A 47 -9.03 -0.98 10.97
CA ALA A 47 -9.74 -2.19 11.39
C ALA A 47 -10.42 -2.90 10.21
N LEU A 48 -11.00 -2.15 9.27
CA LEU A 48 -11.58 -2.72 8.03
C LEU A 48 -10.47 -3.30 7.12
N VAL A 49 -9.35 -2.62 6.98
CA VAL A 49 -8.20 -3.13 6.22
C VAL A 49 -7.76 -4.48 6.78
N GLU A 50 -7.51 -4.56 8.09
CA GLU A 50 -7.00 -5.78 8.75
C GLU A 50 -8.00 -6.94 8.71
N THR A 51 -9.30 -6.65 8.91
CA THR A 51 -10.30 -7.71 9.02
C THR A 51 -10.87 -8.17 7.68
N GLU A 52 -10.82 -7.33 6.64
CA GLU A 52 -11.47 -7.64 5.37
C GLU A 52 -10.52 -7.64 4.17
N LEU A 53 -9.62 -6.66 4.06
CA LEU A 53 -8.74 -6.58 2.89
C LEU A 53 -7.54 -7.51 3.02
N MET A 54 -6.83 -7.48 4.15
CA MET A 54 -5.63 -8.29 4.36
C MET A 54 -5.88 -9.80 4.15
N PRO A 55 -6.97 -10.42 4.65
CA PRO A 55 -7.27 -11.82 4.36
C PRO A 55 -7.48 -12.10 2.86
N ARG A 56 -8.16 -11.20 2.14
CA ARG A 56 -8.36 -11.34 0.68
C ARG A 56 -7.05 -11.24 -0.09
N LEU A 57 -6.13 -10.35 0.34
CA LEU A 57 -4.81 -10.21 -0.29
C LEU A 57 -3.94 -11.44 -0.06
N ALA A 58 -4.02 -12.06 1.11
CA ALA A 58 -3.27 -13.26 1.44
C ALA A 58 -3.60 -14.47 0.53
N GLU A 59 -4.81 -14.51 -0.02
CA GLU A 59 -5.26 -15.55 -0.94
C GLU A 59 -4.82 -15.30 -2.39
N ARG A 60 -4.43 -14.06 -2.74
CA ARG A 60 -4.03 -13.69 -4.11
C ARG A 60 -2.56 -14.02 -4.34
N ARG A 61 -2.31 -14.87 -5.30
CA ARG A 61 -0.96 -15.29 -5.68
C ARG A 61 -0.79 -15.25 -7.20
N THR A 62 0.32 -14.66 -7.63
CA THR A 62 0.71 -14.69 -9.04
C THR A 62 1.28 -16.07 -9.45
N ARG A 63 1.17 -16.37 -10.74
CA ARG A 63 1.86 -17.51 -11.36
C ARG A 63 3.32 -17.19 -11.72
N MET A 64 3.72 -15.92 -11.65
CA MET A 64 5.09 -15.52 -11.93
C MET A 64 6.07 -16.26 -11.01
N PRO A 65 7.24 -16.64 -11.52
CA PRO A 65 8.34 -17.07 -10.67
C PRO A 65 8.81 -15.88 -9.82
N CYS A 66 8.81 -16.02 -8.51
CA CYS A 66 9.24 -14.98 -7.59
C CYS A 66 10.13 -15.57 -6.51
N VAL A 67 11.19 -14.85 -6.17
CA VAL A 67 12.09 -15.19 -5.08
C VAL A 67 12.24 -13.95 -4.18
N PRO A 68 11.96 -14.07 -2.88
CA PRO A 68 11.42 -15.23 -2.14
C PRO A 68 9.95 -15.54 -2.52
N ASP A 69 9.48 -16.74 -2.23
CA ASP A 69 8.10 -17.19 -2.58
C ASP A 69 7.01 -16.28 -2.02
N GLY A 70 7.24 -15.61 -0.87
CA GLY A 70 6.33 -14.61 -0.32
C GLY A 70 6.06 -13.42 -1.26
N ALA A 71 6.98 -13.13 -2.20
CA ALA A 71 6.80 -12.07 -3.19
C ALA A 71 5.72 -12.40 -4.24
N ARG A 72 5.22 -13.64 -4.28
CA ARG A 72 4.09 -14.05 -5.13
C ARG A 72 2.74 -13.55 -4.64
N GLN A 73 2.66 -13.02 -3.41
CA GLN A 73 1.40 -12.52 -2.85
C GLN A 73 1.19 -11.04 -3.16
N ALA A 74 -0.08 -10.66 -3.30
CA ALA A 74 -0.50 -9.27 -3.22
C ALA A 74 -0.30 -8.78 -1.79
N THR A 75 0.18 -7.54 -1.62
CA THR A 75 0.46 -7.00 -0.28
C THR A 75 -0.01 -5.56 -0.14
N LEU A 76 -0.37 -5.18 1.06
CA LEU A 76 -0.58 -3.80 1.48
C LEU A 76 0.25 -3.56 2.74
N ASN A 77 1.14 -2.58 2.70
CA ASN A 77 1.92 -2.14 3.84
C ASN A 77 1.51 -0.73 4.26
N LEU A 78 1.53 -0.47 5.54
CA LEU A 78 1.26 0.84 6.13
C LEU A 78 2.60 1.48 6.47
N ASN A 79 3.05 2.44 5.65
CA ASN A 79 4.40 2.99 5.74
C ASN A 79 4.55 3.99 6.89
N SER A 80 3.53 4.80 7.13
CA SER A 80 3.52 5.78 8.21
C SER A 80 2.10 6.20 8.56
N ILE A 81 1.90 6.64 9.80
CA ILE A 81 0.67 7.25 10.27
C ILE A 81 0.98 8.45 11.16
N HIS A 82 0.30 9.57 10.92
CA HIS A 82 0.42 10.80 11.69
C HIS A 82 -0.97 11.38 11.93
N GLY A 83 -1.28 11.71 13.17
CA GLY A 83 -2.57 12.29 13.54
C GLY A 83 -2.43 13.38 14.59
N GLY A 84 -3.34 14.36 14.54
CA GLY A 84 -3.35 15.50 15.44
C GLY A 84 -4.17 16.64 14.88
N LEU A 85 -3.64 17.85 15.00
CA LEU A 85 -4.18 19.03 14.34
C LEU A 85 -3.69 19.10 12.91
N ALA A 86 -4.56 19.54 11.99
CA ALA A 86 -4.21 19.76 10.58
C ALA A 86 -3.12 20.82 10.42
N GLU A 87 -3.15 21.86 11.28
CA GLU A 87 -2.11 22.88 11.36
C GLU A 87 -1.16 22.55 12.52
N ALA A 88 0.14 22.55 12.24
CA ALA A 88 1.16 22.34 13.27
C ALA A 88 1.07 23.44 14.32
N VAL A 89 0.95 23.04 15.59
CA VAL A 89 1.04 23.95 16.74
C VAL A 89 2.49 23.96 17.20
N ASP A 90 3.00 25.16 17.49
CA ASP A 90 4.36 25.41 17.94
C ASP A 90 4.80 24.54 19.13
N GLU A 91 6.12 24.43 19.32
CA GLU A 91 6.77 23.69 20.39
C GLU A 91 6.15 24.03 21.77
N GLY A 92 5.42 23.07 22.34
CA GLY A 92 4.76 23.24 23.65
C GLY A 92 4.02 21.97 24.07
N LEU A 93 3.27 22.08 25.17
CA LEU A 93 2.36 21.00 25.58
C LEU A 93 1.29 20.79 24.51
N PRO A 94 0.98 19.52 24.14
CA PRO A 94 -0.08 19.23 23.19
C PRO A 94 -1.39 19.92 23.61
N ALA A 95 -2.01 20.64 22.69
CA ALA A 95 -3.30 21.26 22.97
C ALA A 95 -4.35 20.19 23.32
N PRO A 96 -5.17 20.38 24.35
CA PRO A 96 -6.21 19.43 24.74
C PRO A 96 -7.40 19.49 23.78
N VAL A 97 -7.19 19.03 22.56
CA VAL A 97 -8.15 19.13 21.45
C VAL A 97 -8.49 17.77 20.86
N VAL A 98 -9.67 17.69 20.25
CA VAL A 98 -10.04 16.59 19.38
C VAL A 98 -9.25 16.72 18.07
N ALA A 99 -8.51 15.68 17.70
CA ALA A 99 -7.73 15.67 16.46
C ALA A 99 -8.65 15.77 15.23
N ASP A 100 -8.40 16.72 14.37
CA ASP A 100 -9.18 16.98 13.16
C ASP A 100 -8.52 16.46 11.87
N SER A 101 -7.29 15.93 11.98
CA SER A 101 -6.58 15.33 10.85
C SER A 101 -5.85 14.04 11.26
N CYS A 102 -5.84 13.06 10.35
CA CYS A 102 -4.99 11.90 10.45
C CYS A 102 -4.57 11.47 9.03
N ARG A 103 -3.26 11.33 8.82
CA ARG A 103 -2.67 10.95 7.54
C ARG A 103 -1.99 9.61 7.65
N LEU A 104 -2.17 8.78 6.63
CA LEU A 104 -1.58 7.45 6.47
C LEU A 104 -0.95 7.37 5.10
N VAL A 105 0.27 6.82 5.00
CA VAL A 105 0.86 6.44 3.72
C VAL A 105 0.81 4.93 3.61
N LEU A 106 0.22 4.43 2.52
CA LEU A 106 0.15 3.02 2.20
C LEU A 106 0.99 2.67 0.96
N ASP A 107 1.47 1.42 0.92
CA ASP A 107 2.17 0.80 -0.21
C ASP A 107 1.43 -0.49 -0.58
N ARG A 108 0.66 -0.44 -1.66
CA ARG A 108 -0.05 -1.59 -2.21
C ARG A 108 0.75 -2.17 -3.36
N ARG A 109 1.20 -3.42 -3.21
CA ARG A 109 1.82 -4.21 -4.28
C ARG A 109 0.78 -5.14 -4.87
N TRP A 110 0.53 -4.99 -6.16
CA TRP A 110 -0.51 -5.72 -6.87
C TRP A 110 0.07 -6.58 -8.00
N LEU A 111 -0.66 -7.62 -8.37
CA LEU A 111 -0.20 -8.69 -9.23
C LEU A 111 -0.56 -8.39 -10.69
N VAL A 112 0.13 -9.05 -11.62
CA VAL A 112 -0.15 -8.92 -13.06
C VAL A 112 -1.57 -9.41 -13.43
N GLU A 113 -2.16 -10.24 -12.58
CA GLU A 113 -3.53 -10.73 -12.72
C GLU A 113 -4.59 -9.79 -12.13
N GLU A 114 -4.19 -8.71 -11.46
CA GLU A 114 -5.10 -7.73 -10.87
C GLU A 114 -5.26 -6.51 -11.80
N ASP A 115 -6.40 -5.85 -11.69
CA ASP A 115 -6.69 -4.59 -12.39
C ASP A 115 -6.44 -3.39 -11.47
N ARG A 116 -5.79 -2.35 -11.98
CA ARG A 116 -5.41 -1.17 -11.19
C ARG A 116 -6.61 -0.45 -10.58
N GLU A 117 -7.67 -0.27 -11.35
CA GLU A 117 -8.86 0.43 -10.87
C GLU A 117 -9.58 -0.38 -9.80
N ALA A 118 -9.63 -1.71 -9.96
CA ALA A 118 -10.17 -2.61 -8.95
C ALA A 118 -9.35 -2.56 -7.64
N VAL A 119 -8.02 -2.56 -7.74
CA VAL A 119 -7.10 -2.43 -6.59
C VAL A 119 -7.34 -1.12 -5.82
N ARG A 120 -7.53 -0.03 -6.55
CA ARG A 120 -7.84 1.27 -5.96
C ARG A 120 -9.23 1.29 -5.31
N ALA A 121 -10.22 0.74 -6.01
CA ALA A 121 -11.60 0.69 -5.57
C ALA A 121 -11.77 -0.06 -4.24
N GLU A 122 -10.99 -1.11 -3.99
CA GLU A 122 -11.01 -1.85 -2.71
C GLU A 122 -10.71 -0.95 -1.51
N VAL A 123 -9.72 -0.07 -1.63
CA VAL A 123 -9.34 0.87 -0.56
C VAL A 123 -10.39 1.96 -0.41
N ILE A 124 -10.89 2.50 -1.53
CA ILE A 124 -11.93 3.54 -1.54
C ILE A 124 -13.22 3.03 -0.89
N GLU A 125 -13.65 1.80 -1.19
CA GLU A 125 -14.83 1.18 -0.57
C GLU A 125 -14.72 1.15 0.96
N LEU A 126 -13.56 0.78 1.50
CA LEU A 126 -13.35 0.75 2.94
C LEU A 126 -13.38 2.15 3.55
N LEU A 127 -12.82 3.14 2.85
CA LEU A 127 -12.87 4.54 3.27
C LEU A 127 -14.31 5.09 3.25
N ASP A 128 -15.10 4.76 2.23
CA ASP A 128 -16.51 5.15 2.14
C ASP A 128 -17.32 4.55 3.29
N ARG A 129 -17.05 3.29 3.63
CA ARG A 129 -17.69 2.61 4.76
C ARG A 129 -17.28 3.23 6.10
N MET A 130 -16.01 3.59 6.29
CA MET A 130 -15.55 4.34 7.46
C MET A 130 -16.29 5.68 7.56
N LYS A 131 -16.33 6.46 6.48
CA LYS A 131 -17.03 7.75 6.43
C LYS A 131 -18.52 7.62 6.75
N ALA A 132 -19.19 6.57 6.27
CA ALA A 132 -20.59 6.33 6.53
C ALA A 132 -20.91 5.98 8.00
N ARG A 133 -19.93 5.46 8.77
CA ARG A 133 -20.11 5.11 10.18
C ARG A 133 -20.10 6.30 11.12
N THR A 134 -19.44 7.40 10.74
CA THR A 134 -19.26 8.55 11.64
C THR A 134 -19.55 9.84 10.90
N ALA A 135 -20.67 10.46 11.23
CA ALA A 135 -21.07 11.75 10.65
C ALA A 135 -20.01 12.84 10.93
N GLY A 136 -19.64 13.57 9.89
CA GLY A 136 -18.67 14.66 9.98
C GLY A 136 -17.21 14.24 9.75
N LEU A 137 -16.95 12.95 9.49
CA LEU A 137 -15.69 12.53 8.89
C LEU A 137 -15.73 12.72 7.36
N ASP A 138 -14.59 13.09 6.81
CA ASP A 138 -14.32 13.07 5.37
C ASP A 138 -12.94 12.49 5.11
N TYR A 139 -12.64 12.17 3.86
CA TYR A 139 -11.32 11.70 3.49
C TYR A 139 -10.89 12.20 2.11
N ARG A 140 -9.58 12.18 1.88
CA ARG A 140 -8.96 12.39 0.57
C ARG A 140 -7.89 11.34 0.36
N VAL A 141 -7.78 10.85 -0.87
CA VAL A 141 -6.69 9.97 -1.31
C VAL A 141 -5.86 10.70 -2.36
N ARG A 142 -4.57 10.77 -2.13
CA ARG A 142 -3.60 11.36 -3.05
C ARG A 142 -2.61 10.29 -3.49
N ASP A 143 -2.56 10.02 -4.78
CA ASP A 143 -1.58 9.12 -5.35
C ASP A 143 -0.18 9.76 -5.28
N LEU A 144 0.77 9.04 -4.70
CA LEU A 144 2.16 9.47 -4.57
C LEU A 144 3.03 8.88 -5.67
N MET A 145 2.82 7.59 -5.98
CA MET A 145 3.56 6.87 -7.00
C MET A 145 2.73 5.67 -7.48
N GLY A 146 2.87 5.31 -8.75
CA GLY A 146 2.23 4.14 -9.31
C GLY A 146 2.96 3.59 -10.52
N PHE A 147 3.09 2.26 -10.58
CA PHE A 147 3.63 1.51 -11.71
C PHE A 147 2.77 0.30 -11.99
N GLU A 148 2.55 0.01 -13.28
CA GLU A 148 1.90 -1.22 -13.72
C GLU A 148 2.81 -2.43 -13.46
N PRO A 149 2.26 -3.61 -13.15
CA PRO A 149 3.04 -4.84 -13.09
C PRO A 149 3.50 -5.23 -14.50
N THR A 150 4.64 -5.88 -14.57
CA THR A 150 5.15 -6.42 -15.84
C THR A 150 5.54 -7.87 -15.69
N MET A 151 5.46 -8.62 -16.78
CA MET A 151 5.91 -9.99 -16.86
C MET A 151 6.49 -10.27 -18.25
N THR A 152 7.61 -10.96 -18.28
CA THR A 152 8.23 -11.55 -19.48
C THR A 152 8.20 -13.06 -19.32
N GLU A 153 7.75 -13.79 -20.32
CA GLU A 153 7.75 -15.25 -20.29
C GLU A 153 9.18 -15.79 -20.21
N ALA A 154 9.36 -16.84 -19.42
CA ALA A 154 10.69 -17.43 -19.20
C ALA A 154 11.33 -18.02 -20.48
N ASP A 155 10.52 -18.35 -21.48
CA ASP A 155 10.96 -18.84 -22.78
C ASP A 155 11.17 -17.73 -23.84
N ALA A 156 11.03 -16.47 -23.45
CA ALA A 156 11.25 -15.35 -24.36
C ALA A 156 12.71 -15.36 -24.92
N PRO A 157 12.91 -15.02 -26.20
CA PRO A 157 14.23 -15.06 -26.82
C PRO A 157 15.31 -14.26 -26.08
N LEU A 158 14.93 -13.13 -25.48
CA LEU A 158 15.85 -12.33 -24.68
C LEU A 158 16.31 -13.07 -23.42
N VAL A 159 15.36 -13.73 -22.72
CA VAL A 159 15.66 -14.53 -21.53
C VAL A 159 16.60 -15.68 -21.85
N ALA A 160 16.30 -16.43 -22.90
CA ALA A 160 17.16 -17.52 -23.37
C ALA A 160 18.59 -17.03 -23.73
N THR A 161 18.69 -15.85 -24.31
CA THR A 161 19.99 -15.22 -24.60
C THR A 161 20.75 -14.87 -23.32
N LEU A 162 20.09 -14.28 -22.34
CA LEU A 162 20.70 -13.94 -21.05
C LEU A 162 21.15 -15.21 -20.32
N ASP A 163 20.32 -16.23 -20.25
CA ASP A 163 20.64 -17.52 -19.63
C ASP A 163 21.88 -18.17 -20.26
N HIS A 164 21.95 -18.17 -21.60
CA HIS A 164 23.11 -18.68 -22.33
C HIS A 164 24.40 -17.94 -21.93
N TRP A 165 24.38 -16.63 -21.94
CA TRP A 165 25.58 -15.84 -21.65
C TRP A 165 25.95 -15.85 -20.15
N ILE A 166 24.99 -15.87 -19.23
CA ILE A 166 25.23 -16.06 -17.80
C ILE A 166 25.93 -17.39 -17.57
N HIS A 167 25.38 -18.47 -18.13
CA HIS A 167 25.99 -19.79 -17.99
C HIS A 167 27.41 -19.81 -18.56
N ARG A 168 27.62 -19.24 -19.75
CA ARG A 168 28.91 -19.26 -20.42
C ARG A 168 30.00 -18.43 -19.68
N VAL A 169 29.62 -17.30 -19.07
CA VAL A 169 30.55 -16.38 -18.41
C VAL A 169 30.81 -16.76 -16.97
N LEU A 170 29.77 -17.21 -16.26
CA LEU A 170 29.83 -17.45 -14.82
C LEU A 170 29.96 -18.94 -14.46
N ASP A 171 29.90 -19.83 -15.45
CA ASP A 171 29.90 -21.31 -15.29
C ASP A 171 28.84 -21.82 -14.30
N ARG A 172 27.67 -21.15 -14.28
CA ARG A 172 26.52 -21.53 -13.46
C ARG A 172 25.21 -21.10 -14.13
N PRO A 173 24.07 -21.76 -13.82
CA PRO A 173 22.79 -21.39 -14.42
C PRO A 173 22.32 -20.04 -13.92
N ALA A 174 21.52 -19.33 -14.75
CA ALA A 174 20.78 -18.17 -14.33
C ALA A 174 19.63 -18.54 -13.38
N THR A 175 19.28 -17.63 -12.49
CA THR A 175 18.09 -17.74 -11.63
C THR A 175 17.05 -16.72 -12.08
N HIS A 176 15.87 -17.19 -12.46
CA HIS A 176 14.74 -16.33 -12.81
C HIS A 176 14.02 -15.84 -11.56
N ILE A 177 13.75 -14.53 -11.46
CA ILE A 177 13.08 -13.89 -10.34
C ILE A 177 12.02 -12.90 -10.80
#